data_079f8dad120a74cc51947887e3b4553f
#
_entry.id   079f8dad120a74cc51947887e3b4553f
#
_cell.length_a   1.000
_cell.length_b   1.000
_cell.length_c   1.000
_cell.angle_alpha   90.00
_cell.angle_beta   90.00
_cell.angle_gamma   90.00
#
_symmetry.space_group_name_H-M   'P 1'
#
loop_
_entity.id
_entity.type
_entity.pdbx_description
1 polymer ?
#
loop_
_entity_poly.entity_id
_entity_poly.type
_entity_poly.pdbx_seq_one_letter_code
_entity_poly.pdbx_strand_id
1 'polypeptide(L)'
;LPASKVDLNLSGSLKKTTELSLTTQGVLDATLTGDVKLAEDKMPLNLQLKAKKGQYAFADSLAPLKINDVDIKLTGDLLNYHAEVVGGVEGMDHIPHTHVDLNADGKLYEVTLNELKLAALDGTARLIGSSNWKEGAQWDVTADLNKMNIRPYVPAMPAVLSGKVSSQGSADSNHWKVDVPTVDLTGSLSSRPLSLKGSVFLSHETLLNIPDLLLNYGDNRIAAKGTLGDKSNLDLDINAPSLRGLWQDLAGSVVGKAQILGKLTAPTINTDLTVQGLHFQGLDLSKALIKGNVVSEPQVKGELTVKAENFRYGDSIKLHNID
;
A
#
# COMPACT_ATOMS: atom_id res chain seq x y z
N LEU A 1 -25.66 -2.31 24.85
CA LEU A 1 -24.41 -3.06 24.95
C LEU A 1 -24.71 -4.44 25.55
N PRO A 2 -24.21 -5.55 25.01
CA PRO A 2 -24.32 -6.85 25.62
C PRO A 2 -23.68 -6.83 27.02
N ALA A 3 -24.26 -7.54 27.97
CA ALA A 3 -23.73 -7.61 29.32
C ALA A 3 -22.33 -8.24 29.29
N SER A 4 -21.36 -7.55 29.85
CA SER A 4 -19.98 -8.03 29.98
C SER A 4 -19.66 -8.24 31.45
N LYS A 5 -19.03 -9.37 31.76
CA LYS A 5 -18.52 -9.67 33.10
C LYS A 5 -17.01 -9.41 33.10
N VAL A 6 -16.54 -8.75 34.16
CA VAL A 6 -15.13 -8.46 34.38
C VAL A 6 -14.76 -8.88 35.79
N ASP A 7 -13.77 -9.76 35.91
CA ASP A 7 -13.22 -10.21 37.19
C ASP A 7 -11.73 -9.80 37.21
N LEU A 8 -11.38 -8.95 38.18
CA LEU A 8 -9.99 -8.50 38.41
C LEU A 8 -9.48 -9.03 39.74
N ASN A 9 -8.35 -9.72 39.72
CA ASN A 9 -7.65 -10.15 40.92
C ASN A 9 -6.23 -9.59 40.90
N LEU A 10 -5.85 -8.93 42.00
CA LEU A 10 -4.51 -8.40 42.22
C LEU A 10 -3.97 -9.04 43.51
N SER A 11 -2.76 -9.58 43.45
CA SER A 11 -2.06 -10.18 44.57
C SER A 11 -0.62 -9.74 44.66
N GLY A 12 0.06 -10.03 45.77
CA GLY A 12 1.43 -9.67 45.98
C GLY A 12 1.65 -8.34 46.68
N SER A 13 2.61 -7.53 46.28
CA SER A 13 3.02 -6.33 46.98
C SER A 13 3.31 -5.19 45.99
N LEU A 14 2.64 -4.06 46.15
CA LEU A 14 2.89 -2.85 45.36
C LEU A 14 4.35 -2.33 45.45
N LYS A 15 5.07 -2.69 46.51
CA LYS A 15 6.49 -2.34 46.71
C LYS A 15 7.48 -3.34 46.12
N LYS A 16 7.01 -4.50 45.66
CA LYS A 16 7.86 -5.55 45.06
C LYS A 16 7.23 -5.97 43.73
N THR A 17 6.56 -7.10 43.73
CA THR A 17 5.88 -7.64 42.54
C THR A 17 4.40 -7.69 42.78
N THR A 18 3.64 -7.17 41.86
CA THR A 18 2.18 -7.27 41.83
C THR A 18 1.78 -8.23 40.73
N GLU A 19 1.12 -9.32 41.11
CA GLU A 19 0.52 -10.27 40.19
C GLU A 19 -0.87 -9.75 39.76
N LEU A 20 -1.16 -9.87 38.47
CA LEU A 20 -2.40 -9.42 37.84
C LEU A 20 -3.10 -10.59 37.16
N SER A 21 -4.40 -10.75 37.43
CA SER A 21 -5.28 -11.62 36.66
C SER A 21 -6.58 -10.89 36.37
N LEU A 22 -6.85 -10.61 35.09
CA LEU A 22 -8.07 -9.99 34.59
C LEU A 22 -8.74 -10.94 33.64
N THR A 23 -10.00 -11.30 33.91
CA THR A 23 -10.84 -12.11 33.01
C THR A 23 -12.03 -11.30 32.57
N THR A 24 -12.30 -11.30 31.26
CA THR A 24 -13.48 -10.67 30.67
C THR A 24 -14.31 -11.70 29.90
N GLN A 25 -15.64 -11.56 29.93
CA GLN A 25 -16.58 -12.37 29.19
C GLN A 25 -17.65 -11.48 28.57
N GLY A 26 -18.11 -11.82 27.37
CA GLY A 26 -19.13 -11.07 26.64
C GLY A 26 -18.65 -10.53 25.31
N VAL A 27 -18.49 -9.21 25.17
CA VAL A 27 -17.98 -8.58 23.95
C VAL A 27 -16.54 -9.00 23.65
N LEU A 28 -15.75 -9.18 24.70
CA LEU A 28 -14.39 -9.69 24.65
C LEU A 28 -14.28 -10.84 25.66
N ASP A 29 -14.04 -12.04 25.17
CA ASP A 29 -13.70 -13.20 26.01
C ASP A 29 -12.18 -13.30 26.07
N ALA A 30 -11.59 -12.76 27.14
CA ALA A 30 -10.13 -12.70 27.29
C ALA A 30 -9.69 -12.91 28.74
N THR A 31 -8.45 -13.33 28.87
CA THR A 31 -7.74 -13.42 30.14
C THR A 31 -6.37 -12.77 30.00
N LEU A 32 -6.11 -11.75 30.82
CA LEU A 32 -4.79 -11.14 30.99
C LEU A 32 -4.21 -11.63 32.31
N THR A 33 -3.02 -12.20 32.26
CA THR A 33 -2.27 -12.63 33.43
C THR A 33 -0.83 -12.12 33.37
N GLY A 34 -0.19 -12.04 34.50
CA GLY A 34 1.23 -11.72 34.57
C GLY A 34 1.60 -10.98 35.84
N ASP A 35 2.77 -10.36 35.80
CA ASP A 35 3.34 -9.62 36.91
C ASP A 35 3.95 -8.29 36.46
N VAL A 36 3.91 -7.32 37.36
CA VAL A 36 4.47 -5.99 37.19
C VAL A 36 5.14 -5.53 38.46
N LYS A 37 6.32 -4.90 38.35
CA LYS A 37 7.02 -4.29 39.48
C LYS A 37 6.79 -2.79 39.50
N LEU A 38 5.67 -2.37 40.07
CA LEU A 38 5.19 -0.98 40.05
C LEU A 38 6.10 0.02 40.79
N ALA A 39 6.91 -0.45 41.76
CA ALA A 39 7.78 0.40 42.55
C ALA A 39 9.17 0.64 41.91
N GLU A 40 9.50 -0.06 40.83
CA GLU A 40 10.74 0.15 40.08
C GLU A 40 10.51 1.21 38.99
N ASP A 41 11.45 2.15 38.80
CA ASP A 41 11.31 3.28 37.86
C ASP A 41 11.01 2.85 36.42
N LYS A 42 11.56 1.69 36.00
CA LYS A 42 11.35 1.15 34.67
C LYS A 42 10.11 0.25 34.57
N MET A 43 9.47 -0.07 35.69
CA MET A 43 8.30 -0.93 35.77
C MET A 43 8.46 -2.26 35.00
N PRO A 44 9.38 -3.15 35.37
CA PRO A 44 9.51 -4.45 34.74
C PRO A 44 8.17 -5.18 34.74
N LEU A 45 7.86 -5.80 33.62
CA LEU A 45 6.57 -6.47 33.38
C LEU A 45 6.75 -7.77 32.60
N ASN A 46 5.85 -8.69 32.86
CA ASN A 46 5.68 -9.91 32.10
C ASN A 46 4.18 -10.22 32.03
N LEU A 47 3.57 -9.91 30.89
CA LEU A 47 2.13 -9.98 30.68
C LEU A 47 1.79 -10.92 29.55
N GLN A 48 0.70 -11.69 29.73
CA GLN A 48 0.11 -12.49 28.68
C GLN A 48 -1.39 -12.23 28.60
N LEU A 49 -1.85 -11.81 27.42
CA LEU A 49 -3.26 -11.69 27.10
C LEU A 49 -3.67 -12.81 26.13
N LYS A 50 -4.63 -13.61 26.54
CA LYS A 50 -5.28 -14.60 25.69
C LYS A 50 -6.74 -14.20 25.44
N ALA A 51 -7.09 -13.97 24.20
CA ALA A 51 -8.46 -13.65 23.80
C ALA A 51 -8.97 -14.70 22.81
N LYS A 52 -10.02 -15.43 23.19
CA LYS A 52 -10.65 -16.43 22.31
C LYS A 52 -11.41 -15.77 21.20
N LYS A 53 -12.16 -14.74 21.53
CA LYS A 53 -12.94 -13.94 20.59
C LYS A 53 -13.19 -12.55 21.15
N GLY A 54 -13.32 -11.61 20.28
CA GLY A 54 -13.74 -10.25 20.63
C GLY A 54 -14.15 -9.48 19.40
N GLN A 55 -14.92 -8.43 19.61
CA GLN A 55 -15.24 -7.47 18.57
C GLN A 55 -15.23 -6.06 19.13
N TYR A 56 -14.72 -5.13 18.36
CA TYR A 56 -14.63 -3.73 18.72
C TYR A 56 -15.08 -2.85 17.56
N ALA A 57 -16.08 -2.01 17.80
CA ALA A 57 -16.54 -1.01 16.84
C ALA A 57 -15.82 0.31 17.09
N PHE A 58 -15.00 0.76 16.13
CA PHE A 58 -14.32 2.05 16.19
C PHE A 58 -15.25 3.22 15.85
N ALA A 59 -16.24 2.98 14.98
CA ALA A 59 -17.28 3.91 14.61
C ALA A 59 -18.52 3.16 14.15
N ASP A 60 -19.69 3.81 14.28
CA ASP A 60 -20.98 3.20 13.88
C ASP A 60 -21.08 2.95 12.36
N SER A 61 -20.25 3.66 11.58
CA SER A 61 -20.20 3.56 10.10
C SER A 61 -19.29 2.47 9.57
N LEU A 62 -18.51 1.80 10.44
CA LEU A 62 -17.54 0.76 10.05
C LEU A 62 -17.93 -0.60 10.62
N ALA A 63 -17.71 -1.65 9.85
CA ALA A 63 -17.81 -3.00 10.38
C ALA A 63 -16.86 -3.17 11.59
N PRO A 64 -17.26 -3.86 12.66
CA PRO A 64 -16.41 -4.03 13.84
C PRO A 64 -15.14 -4.83 13.48
N LEU A 65 -14.04 -4.47 14.12
CA LEU A 65 -12.85 -5.31 14.14
C LEU A 65 -13.16 -6.55 14.99
N LYS A 66 -12.96 -7.72 14.44
CA LYS A 66 -13.11 -8.99 15.14
C LYS A 66 -11.73 -9.61 15.36
N ILE A 67 -11.53 -10.19 16.51
CA ILE A 67 -10.33 -10.95 16.87
C ILE A 67 -10.72 -12.38 17.23
N ASN A 68 -9.87 -13.34 16.87
CA ASN A 68 -10.08 -14.76 17.12
C ASN A 68 -8.73 -15.39 17.55
N ASP A 69 -8.78 -16.13 18.69
CA ASP A 69 -7.63 -16.89 19.21
C ASP A 69 -6.33 -16.09 19.28
N VAL A 70 -6.42 -14.87 19.84
CA VAL A 70 -5.27 -13.96 19.98
C VAL A 70 -4.52 -14.28 21.27
N ASP A 71 -3.21 -14.50 21.17
CA ASP A 71 -2.25 -14.61 22.28
C ASP A 71 -1.21 -13.50 22.13
N ILE A 72 -1.14 -12.60 23.11
CA ILE A 72 -0.17 -11.51 23.18
C ILE A 72 0.69 -11.74 24.40
N LYS A 73 2.01 -11.78 24.20
CA LYS A 73 2.99 -11.77 25.28
C LYS A 73 3.78 -10.48 25.22
N LEU A 74 3.95 -9.84 26.37
CA LEU A 74 4.72 -8.61 26.53
C LEU A 74 5.66 -8.78 27.72
N THR A 75 6.96 -8.73 27.48
CA THR A 75 8.01 -8.87 28.48
C THR A 75 9.00 -7.73 28.41
N GLY A 76 9.67 -7.40 29.52
CA GLY A 76 10.67 -6.35 29.59
C GLY A 76 10.30 -5.25 30.56
N ASP A 77 10.47 -4.00 30.17
CA ASP A 77 10.15 -2.83 30.96
C ASP A 77 9.59 -1.69 30.06
N LEU A 78 9.22 -0.54 30.62
CA LEU A 78 8.67 0.59 29.85
C LEU A 78 9.65 1.19 28.83
N LEU A 79 10.94 0.98 29.01
CA LEU A 79 11.98 1.51 28.12
C LEU A 79 12.43 0.50 27.07
N ASN A 80 12.35 -0.80 27.39
CA ASN A 80 12.72 -1.86 26.47
C ASN A 80 11.79 -3.06 26.69
N TYR A 81 11.00 -3.38 25.71
CA TYR A 81 10.05 -4.48 25.77
C TYR A 81 10.14 -5.37 24.52
N HIS A 82 9.76 -6.61 24.72
CA HIS A 82 9.59 -7.61 23.67
C HIS A 82 8.11 -7.99 23.59
N ALA A 83 7.57 -8.01 22.38
CA ALA A 83 6.19 -8.36 22.11
C ALA A 83 6.09 -9.53 21.11
N GLU A 84 5.32 -10.53 21.48
CA GLU A 84 4.88 -11.59 20.59
C GLU A 84 3.34 -11.53 20.46
N VAL A 85 2.83 -11.61 19.24
CA VAL A 85 1.38 -11.63 18.97
C VAL A 85 1.07 -12.71 17.96
N VAL A 86 0.17 -13.63 18.30
CA VAL A 86 -0.35 -14.63 17.37
C VAL A 86 -1.86 -14.59 17.43
N GLY A 87 -2.55 -14.61 16.28
CA GLY A 87 -4.01 -14.65 16.27
C GLY A 87 -4.65 -14.29 14.96
N GLY A 88 -5.98 -14.34 14.94
CA GLY A 88 -6.79 -13.98 13.79
C GLY A 88 -7.44 -12.60 13.95
N VAL A 89 -7.50 -11.83 12.88
CA VAL A 89 -8.16 -10.51 12.81
C VAL A 89 -8.88 -10.35 11.49
N GLU A 90 -10.09 -9.74 11.53
CA GLU A 90 -10.87 -9.38 10.34
C GLU A 90 -11.83 -8.23 10.64
N GLY A 91 -12.32 -7.54 9.62
CA GLY A 91 -13.35 -6.51 9.77
C GLY A 91 -12.93 -5.14 9.25
N MET A 92 -13.57 -4.07 9.79
CA MET A 92 -13.36 -2.67 9.38
C MET A 92 -13.50 -2.47 7.85
N ASP A 93 -14.35 -3.26 7.18
CA ASP A 93 -14.60 -3.29 5.72
C ASP A 93 -13.36 -3.50 4.83
N HIS A 94 -12.16 -3.37 5.39
CA HIS A 94 -10.90 -3.40 4.65
C HIS A 94 -9.88 -4.43 5.17
N ILE A 95 -10.15 -5.08 6.32
CA ILE A 95 -9.27 -6.12 6.85
C ILE A 95 -9.90 -7.48 6.55
N PRO A 96 -9.35 -8.24 5.58
CA PRO A 96 -9.81 -9.61 5.33
C PRO A 96 -9.49 -10.49 6.53
N HIS A 97 -10.04 -11.68 6.55
CA HIS A 97 -9.59 -12.68 7.53
C HIS A 97 -8.07 -12.86 7.40
N THR A 98 -7.34 -12.44 8.44
CA THR A 98 -5.88 -12.40 8.46
C THR A 98 -5.38 -13.11 9.71
N HIS A 99 -4.52 -14.09 9.52
CA HIS A 99 -3.72 -14.63 10.62
C HIS A 99 -2.43 -13.81 10.75
N VAL A 100 -2.15 -13.40 11.98
CA VAL A 100 -1.00 -12.56 12.35
C VAL A 100 -0.07 -13.37 13.23
N ASP A 101 1.23 -13.34 12.95
CA ASP A 101 2.31 -13.84 13.80
C ASP A 101 3.39 -12.75 13.82
N LEU A 102 3.48 -12.06 14.97
CA LEU A 102 4.34 -10.89 15.17
C LEU A 102 5.38 -11.18 16.25
N ASN A 103 6.62 -10.82 15.97
CA ASN A 103 7.71 -10.71 16.91
C ASN A 103 8.38 -9.33 16.76
N ALA A 104 8.39 -8.55 17.84
CA ALA A 104 8.92 -7.19 17.82
C ALA A 104 9.61 -6.82 19.13
N ASP A 105 10.64 -5.97 19.03
CA ASP A 105 11.28 -5.31 20.15
C ASP A 105 10.94 -3.83 20.13
N GLY A 106 10.54 -3.28 21.27
CA GLY A 106 10.17 -1.89 21.39
C GLY A 106 10.99 -1.13 22.41
N LYS A 107 11.10 0.17 22.18
CA LYS A 107 11.57 1.18 23.11
C LYS A 107 10.55 2.31 23.17
N LEU A 108 10.77 3.31 24.03
CA LEU A 108 9.81 4.39 24.26
C LEU A 108 9.29 5.05 22.94
N TYR A 109 10.18 5.26 21.97
CA TYR A 109 9.85 5.92 20.68
C TYR A 109 10.27 5.11 19.46
N GLU A 110 10.61 3.84 19.65
CA GLU A 110 11.10 2.98 18.57
C GLU A 110 10.45 1.62 18.65
N VAL A 111 10.22 1.02 17.51
CA VAL A 111 9.88 -0.40 17.38
C VAL A 111 10.73 -1.02 16.28
N THR A 112 11.31 -2.18 16.59
CA THR A 112 11.94 -3.06 15.61
C THR A 112 11.02 -4.24 15.38
N LEU A 113 10.55 -4.37 14.18
CA LEU A 113 9.77 -5.50 13.69
C LEU A 113 10.75 -6.60 13.28
N ASN A 114 11.03 -7.54 14.19
CA ASN A 114 11.92 -8.66 13.90
C ASN A 114 11.30 -9.56 12.83
N GLU A 115 10.01 -9.83 12.96
CA GLU A 115 9.23 -10.54 11.96
C GLU A 115 7.74 -10.29 12.18
N LEU A 116 7.03 -9.99 11.11
CA LEU A 116 5.57 -10.05 11.03
C LEU A 116 5.20 -10.96 9.87
N LYS A 117 4.56 -12.07 10.16
CA LYS A 117 3.94 -12.94 9.15
C LYS A 117 2.44 -12.68 9.12
N LEU A 118 1.93 -12.50 7.93
CA LEU A 118 0.50 -12.36 7.65
C LEU A 118 0.08 -13.48 6.71
N ALA A 119 -0.97 -14.19 7.05
CA ALA A 119 -1.65 -15.09 6.10
C ALA A 119 -3.04 -14.51 5.81
N ALA A 120 -3.23 -14.03 4.60
CA ALA A 120 -4.44 -13.35 4.13
C ALA A 120 -4.50 -13.39 2.60
N LEU A 121 -5.68 -13.12 2.01
CA LEU A 121 -5.82 -12.94 0.56
C LEU A 121 -5.29 -14.14 -0.24
N ASP A 122 -5.54 -15.34 0.24
CA ASP A 122 -5.06 -16.61 -0.34
C ASP A 122 -3.52 -16.73 -0.42
N GLY A 123 -2.78 -15.84 0.24
CA GLY A 123 -1.34 -15.76 0.22
C GLY A 123 -0.74 -15.45 1.57
N THR A 124 0.56 -15.15 1.57
CA THR A 124 1.31 -14.76 2.77
C THR A 124 2.17 -13.52 2.52
N ALA A 125 2.37 -12.72 3.56
CA ALA A 125 3.34 -11.65 3.56
C ALA A 125 4.25 -11.78 4.79
N ARG A 126 5.54 -11.50 4.61
CA ARG A 126 6.52 -11.41 5.69
C ARG A 126 7.12 -10.01 5.68
N LEU A 127 7.04 -9.33 6.81
CA LEU A 127 7.57 -7.98 6.97
C LEU A 127 8.65 -7.97 8.05
N ILE A 128 9.71 -7.20 7.81
CA ILE A 128 10.74 -6.85 8.76
C ILE A 128 11.04 -5.37 8.66
N GLY A 129 11.49 -4.74 9.73
CA GLY A 129 11.83 -3.33 9.66
C GLY A 129 11.86 -2.63 11.00
N SER A 130 11.81 -1.31 10.97
CA SER A 130 11.78 -0.49 12.17
C SER A 130 10.98 0.79 11.94
N SER A 131 10.52 1.37 13.04
CA SER A 131 9.92 2.70 13.06
C SER A 131 10.35 3.46 14.29
N ASN A 132 10.48 4.79 14.15
CA ASN A 132 10.77 5.74 15.20
C ASN A 132 9.84 6.94 15.09
N TRP A 133 9.33 7.45 16.22
CA TRP A 133 8.40 8.60 16.25
C TRP A 133 8.76 9.68 17.27
N LYS A 134 10.05 9.74 17.65
CA LYS A 134 10.53 10.74 18.64
C LYS A 134 10.49 12.16 18.09
N GLU A 135 10.90 12.37 16.85
CA GLU A 135 10.98 13.67 16.16
C GLU A 135 10.21 13.67 14.83
N GLY A 136 9.02 13.08 14.83
CA GLY A 136 8.26 12.77 13.64
C GLY A 136 8.30 11.29 13.33
N ALA A 137 7.46 10.82 12.43
CA ALA A 137 7.43 9.43 12.03
C ALA A 137 8.60 9.12 11.09
N GLN A 138 9.34 8.07 11.37
CA GLN A 138 10.36 7.50 10.48
C GLN A 138 10.13 6.00 10.38
N TRP A 139 10.35 5.40 9.23
CA TRP A 139 10.25 3.96 9.03
C TRP A 139 11.23 3.45 7.99
N ASP A 140 11.59 2.19 8.14
CA ASP A 140 12.31 1.37 7.17
C ASP A 140 11.73 -0.04 7.24
N VAL A 141 10.98 -0.45 6.23
CA VAL A 141 10.24 -1.73 6.19
C VAL A 141 10.48 -2.43 4.87
N THR A 142 10.73 -3.72 4.94
CA THR A 142 10.73 -4.61 3.77
C THR A 142 9.65 -5.66 3.91
N ALA A 143 8.89 -5.85 2.84
CA ALA A 143 7.85 -6.87 2.72
C ALA A 143 8.21 -7.87 1.62
N ASP A 144 8.18 -9.16 1.95
CA ASP A 144 8.22 -10.27 1.02
C ASP A 144 6.79 -10.84 0.88
N LEU A 145 6.25 -10.81 -0.32
CA LEU A 145 4.90 -11.26 -0.67
C LEU A 145 4.96 -12.62 -1.35
N ASN A 146 4.02 -13.49 -1.03
CA ASN A 146 3.88 -14.78 -1.70
C ASN A 146 2.40 -15.05 -2.05
N LYS A 147 2.08 -15.03 -3.34
CA LYS A 147 0.76 -15.31 -3.92
C LYS A 147 -0.40 -14.47 -3.34
N MET A 148 -0.16 -13.21 -3.02
CA MET A 148 -1.18 -12.32 -2.49
C MET A 148 -2.23 -11.99 -3.56
N ASN A 149 -3.48 -12.37 -3.35
CA ASN A 149 -4.60 -12.09 -4.25
C ASN A 149 -5.23 -10.73 -3.91
N ILE A 150 -4.93 -9.70 -4.69
CA ILE A 150 -5.41 -8.33 -4.42
C ILE A 150 -6.82 -8.04 -4.97
N ARG A 151 -7.46 -8.99 -5.64
CA ARG A 151 -8.81 -8.81 -6.23
C ARG A 151 -9.86 -8.29 -5.24
N PRO A 152 -9.90 -8.69 -3.97
CA PRO A 152 -10.88 -8.17 -3.02
C PRO A 152 -10.81 -6.65 -2.82
N TYR A 153 -9.63 -6.04 -2.99
CA TYR A 153 -9.43 -4.60 -2.85
C TYR A 153 -9.51 -3.85 -4.18
N VAL A 154 -9.08 -4.48 -5.26
CA VAL A 154 -9.08 -3.88 -6.60
C VAL A 154 -9.76 -4.85 -7.58
N PRO A 155 -11.10 -4.95 -7.55
CA PRO A 155 -11.82 -5.90 -8.41
C PRO A 155 -11.57 -5.68 -9.90
N ALA A 156 -11.28 -4.44 -10.31
CA ALA A 156 -10.94 -4.09 -11.70
C ALA A 156 -9.57 -4.63 -12.14
N MET A 157 -8.70 -4.98 -11.19
CA MET A 157 -7.37 -5.53 -11.43
C MET A 157 -7.18 -6.85 -10.65
N PRO A 158 -7.77 -7.96 -11.09
CA PRO A 158 -7.67 -9.24 -10.40
C PRO A 158 -6.26 -9.82 -10.55
N ALA A 159 -5.36 -9.39 -9.66
CA ALA A 159 -3.96 -9.82 -9.68
C ALA A 159 -3.61 -10.71 -8.49
N VAL A 160 -2.68 -11.63 -8.75
CA VAL A 160 -1.99 -12.44 -7.73
C VAL A 160 -0.51 -12.11 -7.82
N LEU A 161 0.06 -11.61 -6.71
CA LEU A 161 1.39 -11.03 -6.68
C LEU A 161 2.31 -11.76 -5.70
N SER A 162 3.56 -11.90 -6.10
CA SER A 162 4.67 -12.35 -5.25
C SER A 162 5.88 -11.45 -5.49
N GLY A 163 6.77 -11.37 -4.52
CA GLY A 163 8.01 -10.60 -4.66
C GLY A 163 8.30 -9.72 -3.48
N LYS A 164 9.19 -8.75 -3.67
CA LYS A 164 9.71 -7.89 -2.62
C LYS A 164 9.37 -6.43 -2.86
N VAL A 165 8.97 -5.74 -1.79
CA VAL A 165 8.83 -4.28 -1.75
C VAL A 165 9.53 -3.77 -0.51
N SER A 166 10.38 -2.76 -0.64
CA SER A 166 10.92 -2.02 0.50
C SER A 166 10.41 -0.59 0.51
N SER A 167 10.15 -0.06 1.68
CA SER A 167 9.75 1.33 1.88
C SER A 167 10.49 1.91 3.07
N GLN A 168 11.05 3.10 2.89
CA GLN A 168 11.60 3.91 3.96
C GLN A 168 11.10 5.34 3.81
N GLY A 169 10.99 6.05 4.93
CA GLY A 169 10.48 7.40 4.85
C GLY A 169 10.52 8.15 6.16
N SER A 170 10.14 9.40 6.07
CA SER A 170 9.96 10.29 7.21
C SER A 170 8.79 11.23 6.98
N ALA A 171 8.11 11.59 8.06
CA ALA A 171 7.05 12.59 8.06
C ALA A 171 7.06 13.37 9.37
N ASP A 172 7.07 14.68 9.27
CA ASP A 172 6.84 15.63 10.35
C ASP A 172 5.71 16.60 9.99
N SER A 173 5.51 17.67 10.74
CA SER A 173 4.45 18.65 10.49
C SER A 173 4.58 19.41 9.18
N ASN A 174 5.77 19.50 8.59
CA ASN A 174 6.08 20.35 7.44
C ASN A 174 6.62 19.59 6.24
N HIS A 175 7.29 18.46 6.47
CA HIS A 175 7.98 17.71 5.44
C HIS A 175 7.61 16.24 5.51
N TRP A 176 7.51 15.62 4.34
CA TRP A 176 7.38 14.18 4.22
C TRP A 176 8.20 13.67 3.04
N LYS A 177 8.67 12.47 3.22
CA LYS A 177 9.42 11.74 2.21
C LYS A 177 9.07 10.25 2.28
N VAL A 178 8.80 9.64 1.16
CA VAL A 178 8.53 8.21 1.00
C VAL A 178 9.41 7.67 -0.10
N ASP A 179 10.36 6.85 0.26
CA ASP A 179 11.23 6.14 -0.67
C ASP A 179 10.75 4.69 -0.79
N VAL A 180 10.59 4.21 -2.00
CA VAL A 180 10.37 2.79 -2.34
C VAL A 180 11.55 2.35 -3.20
N PRO A 181 12.73 2.09 -2.60
CA PRO A 181 13.97 1.80 -3.31
C PRO A 181 13.92 0.45 -4.04
N THR A 182 13.04 -0.43 -3.63
CA THR A 182 12.86 -1.73 -4.28
C THR A 182 11.39 -2.03 -4.49
N VAL A 183 11.02 -2.23 -5.74
CA VAL A 183 9.82 -2.92 -6.18
C VAL A 183 10.28 -4.04 -7.10
N ASP A 184 10.11 -5.29 -6.70
CA ASP A 184 10.35 -6.47 -7.55
C ASP A 184 9.20 -7.43 -7.36
N LEU A 185 8.13 -7.19 -8.11
CA LEU A 185 6.89 -7.95 -8.06
C LEU A 185 6.72 -8.76 -9.34
N THR A 186 6.28 -9.99 -9.17
CA THR A 186 5.92 -10.91 -10.24
C THR A 186 4.59 -11.57 -9.93
N GLY A 187 3.92 -12.06 -10.94
CA GLY A 187 2.65 -12.74 -10.73
C GLY A 187 1.79 -12.81 -11.98
N SER A 188 0.51 -12.67 -11.79
CA SER A 188 -0.46 -12.63 -12.89
C SER A 188 -1.52 -11.56 -12.65
N LEU A 189 -1.99 -10.95 -13.72
CA LEU A 189 -3.14 -10.07 -13.76
C LEU A 189 -4.09 -10.60 -14.87
N SER A 190 -5.35 -10.84 -14.54
CA SER A 190 -6.32 -11.42 -15.47
C SER A 190 -5.78 -12.67 -16.20
N SER A 191 -5.08 -13.54 -15.44
CA SER A 191 -4.44 -14.78 -15.93
C SER A 191 -3.27 -14.59 -16.91
N ARG A 192 -2.77 -13.37 -17.12
CA ARG A 192 -1.57 -13.09 -17.91
C ARG A 192 -0.38 -12.80 -17.01
N PRO A 193 0.85 -13.15 -17.39
CA PRO A 193 2.04 -12.82 -16.62
C PRO A 193 2.18 -11.32 -16.38
N LEU A 194 2.53 -10.96 -15.15
CA LEU A 194 2.78 -9.58 -14.71
C LEU A 194 4.12 -9.52 -14.02
N SER A 195 4.92 -8.49 -14.31
CA SER A 195 6.06 -8.11 -13.50
C SER A 195 6.17 -6.58 -13.39
N LEU A 196 6.52 -6.10 -12.21
CA LEU A 196 6.79 -4.69 -11.94
C LEU A 196 8.12 -4.60 -11.19
N LYS A 197 9.10 -3.92 -11.78
CA LYS A 197 10.44 -3.75 -11.20
C LYS A 197 10.87 -2.31 -11.26
N GLY A 198 11.56 -1.86 -10.21
CA GLY A 198 12.14 -0.53 -10.19
C GLY A 198 12.14 0.11 -8.82
N SER A 199 12.18 1.45 -8.83
CA SER A 199 12.20 2.28 -7.64
C SER A 199 11.38 3.55 -7.85
N VAL A 200 10.78 4.05 -6.75
CA VAL A 200 9.95 5.26 -6.76
C VAL A 200 10.23 6.05 -5.49
N PHE A 201 10.42 7.35 -5.63
CA PHE A 201 10.68 8.26 -4.54
C PHE A 201 9.68 9.42 -4.60
N LEU A 202 9.02 9.69 -3.49
CA LEU A 202 8.05 10.77 -3.35
C LEU A 202 8.52 11.71 -2.24
N SER A 203 8.37 13.00 -2.42
CA SER A 203 8.65 13.96 -1.37
C SER A 203 7.80 15.22 -1.52
N HIS A 204 7.73 16.01 -0.46
CA HIS A 204 7.10 17.33 -0.50
C HIS A 204 7.75 18.27 -1.52
N GLU A 205 9.07 18.18 -1.72
CA GLU A 205 9.81 19.06 -2.63
C GLU A 205 9.76 18.60 -4.09
N THR A 206 10.00 17.32 -4.32
CA THR A 206 9.99 16.72 -5.66
C THR A 206 8.86 15.71 -5.70
N LEU A 207 7.68 16.09 -6.12
CA LEU A 207 6.49 15.24 -6.04
C LEU A 207 6.76 13.77 -6.36
N LEU A 208 7.50 13.49 -7.43
CA LEU A 208 7.81 12.12 -7.87
C LEU A 208 9.19 12.05 -8.53
N ASN A 209 9.98 11.07 -8.13
CA ASN A 209 11.20 10.67 -8.84
C ASN A 209 11.18 9.17 -9.11
N ILE A 210 11.35 8.78 -10.35
CA ILE A 210 11.40 7.41 -10.85
C ILE A 210 12.77 7.20 -11.51
N PRO A 211 13.78 6.68 -10.80
CA PRO A 211 15.07 6.35 -11.41
C PRO A 211 14.94 5.34 -12.54
N ASP A 212 14.10 4.32 -12.29
CA ASP A 212 13.70 3.31 -13.26
C ASP A 212 12.43 2.62 -12.78
N LEU A 213 11.48 2.40 -13.65
CA LEU A 213 10.30 1.59 -13.40
C LEU A 213 9.93 0.85 -14.67
N LEU A 214 9.81 -0.46 -14.59
CA LEU A 214 9.48 -1.32 -15.71
C LEU A 214 8.28 -2.21 -15.36
N LEU A 215 7.20 -2.03 -16.09
CA LEU A 215 6.03 -2.90 -16.08
C LEU A 215 6.04 -3.78 -17.33
N ASN A 216 5.96 -5.11 -17.13
CA ASN A 216 5.64 -6.06 -18.20
C ASN A 216 4.32 -6.74 -17.87
N TYR A 217 3.43 -6.84 -18.85
CA TYR A 217 2.14 -7.49 -18.76
C TYR A 217 1.81 -8.23 -20.04
N GLY A 218 1.89 -9.55 -20.04
CA GLY A 218 1.86 -10.33 -21.28
C GLY A 218 2.93 -9.83 -22.25
N ASP A 219 2.50 -9.38 -23.43
CA ASP A 219 3.39 -8.81 -24.47
C ASP A 219 3.64 -7.30 -24.30
N ASN A 220 2.98 -6.67 -23.32
CA ASN A 220 3.13 -5.24 -23.09
C ASN A 220 4.37 -4.95 -22.23
N ARG A 221 5.09 -3.89 -22.60
CA ARG A 221 6.21 -3.34 -21.85
C ARG A 221 6.04 -1.83 -21.74
N ILE A 222 6.02 -1.32 -20.51
CA ILE A 222 5.93 0.11 -20.21
C ILE A 222 7.09 0.45 -19.28
N ALA A 223 7.92 1.39 -19.71
CA ALA A 223 9.03 1.90 -18.91
C ALA A 223 8.82 3.38 -18.60
N ALA A 224 9.13 3.77 -17.36
CA ALA A 224 9.11 5.16 -16.91
C ALA A 224 10.41 5.49 -16.23
N LYS A 225 10.96 6.70 -16.49
CA LYS A 225 12.18 7.20 -15.87
C LYS A 225 12.15 8.71 -15.80
N GLY A 226 12.54 9.29 -14.66
CA GLY A 226 12.68 10.73 -14.52
C GLY A 226 11.96 11.31 -13.31
N THR A 227 11.63 12.58 -13.38
CA THR A 227 11.08 13.35 -12.26
C THR A 227 9.82 14.11 -12.66
N LEU A 228 8.88 14.28 -11.71
CA LEU A 228 7.76 15.21 -11.81
C LEU A 228 7.78 16.17 -10.62
N GLY A 229 7.56 17.46 -10.89
CA GLY A 229 7.54 18.52 -9.89
C GLY A 229 7.79 19.88 -10.53
N ASP A 230 8.50 20.76 -9.83
CA ASP A 230 8.86 22.08 -10.36
C ASP A 230 9.83 22.03 -11.53
N LYS A 231 10.59 20.96 -11.65
CA LYS A 231 11.52 20.68 -12.76
C LYS A 231 11.27 19.26 -13.26
N SER A 232 10.13 19.07 -13.91
CA SER A 232 9.80 17.77 -14.49
C SER A 232 10.73 17.43 -15.65
N ASN A 233 11.12 16.16 -15.69
CA ASN A 233 11.77 15.51 -16.82
C ASN A 233 11.46 14.02 -16.73
N LEU A 234 10.25 13.63 -17.15
CA LEU A 234 9.77 12.26 -17.12
C LEU A 234 9.67 11.70 -18.52
N ASP A 235 10.39 10.63 -18.78
CA ASP A 235 10.35 9.87 -20.03
C ASP A 235 9.47 8.62 -19.84
N LEU A 236 8.61 8.37 -20.80
CA LEU A 236 7.75 7.19 -20.91
C LEU A 236 8.04 6.48 -22.23
N ASP A 237 8.33 5.18 -22.18
CA ASP A 237 8.48 4.30 -23.35
C ASP A 237 7.40 3.22 -23.25
N ILE A 238 6.47 3.23 -24.20
CA ILE A 238 5.26 2.41 -24.18
C ILE A 238 5.26 1.50 -25.40
N ASN A 239 5.34 0.21 -25.15
CA ASN A 239 5.08 -0.83 -26.13
C ASN A 239 3.98 -1.73 -25.58
N ALA A 240 2.74 -1.34 -25.80
CA ALA A 240 1.55 -2.03 -25.29
C ALA A 240 0.67 -2.49 -26.47
N PRO A 241 1.01 -3.59 -27.15
CA PRO A 241 0.24 -4.11 -28.28
C PRO A 241 -1.14 -4.63 -27.88
N SER A 242 -1.41 -4.88 -26.60
CA SER A 242 -2.71 -5.30 -26.10
C SER A 242 -3.00 -4.84 -24.68
N LEU A 243 -3.78 -3.78 -24.55
CA LEU A 243 -4.21 -3.24 -23.25
C LEU A 243 -5.28 -4.11 -22.55
N ARG A 244 -5.83 -5.10 -23.24
CA ARG A 244 -6.90 -5.95 -22.72
C ARG A 244 -6.45 -6.70 -21.45
N GLY A 245 -7.23 -6.54 -20.37
CA GLY A 245 -7.00 -7.18 -19.08
C GLY A 245 -6.08 -6.40 -18.14
N LEU A 246 -5.51 -5.25 -18.56
CA LEU A 246 -4.84 -4.31 -17.65
C LEU A 246 -5.85 -3.60 -16.74
N TRP A 247 -7.03 -3.32 -17.27
CA TRP A 247 -8.13 -2.72 -16.54
C TRP A 247 -9.46 -3.22 -17.09
N GLN A 248 -10.52 -3.12 -16.29
CA GLN A 248 -11.88 -3.43 -16.74
C GLN A 248 -12.26 -2.53 -17.91
N ASP A 249 -12.86 -3.09 -18.96
CA ASP A 249 -13.31 -2.39 -20.17
C ASP A 249 -12.22 -1.63 -20.93
N LEU A 250 -10.93 -1.91 -20.66
CA LEU A 250 -9.80 -1.37 -21.41
C LEU A 250 -9.36 -2.36 -22.49
N ALA A 251 -9.34 -1.90 -23.75
CA ALA A 251 -8.82 -2.65 -24.89
C ALA A 251 -8.10 -1.75 -25.88
N GLY A 252 -7.38 -2.34 -26.83
CA GLY A 252 -6.62 -1.63 -27.83
C GLY A 252 -5.12 -1.79 -27.66
N SER A 253 -4.35 -0.97 -28.38
CA SER A 253 -2.90 -0.88 -28.29
C SER A 253 -2.42 0.56 -28.21
N VAL A 254 -1.32 0.78 -27.51
CA VAL A 254 -0.59 2.05 -27.47
C VAL A 254 0.89 1.76 -27.59
N VAL A 255 1.52 2.35 -28.59
CA VAL A 255 2.96 2.20 -28.84
C VAL A 255 3.57 3.56 -29.12
N GLY A 256 4.71 3.84 -28.49
CA GLY A 256 5.47 5.07 -28.72
C GLY A 256 6.12 5.63 -27.47
N LYS A 257 6.42 6.91 -27.50
CA LYS A 257 7.13 7.63 -26.43
C LYS A 257 6.40 8.90 -26.05
N ALA A 258 6.47 9.25 -24.77
CA ALA A 258 6.05 10.54 -24.27
C ALA A 258 7.08 11.09 -23.29
N GLN A 259 7.23 12.42 -23.25
CA GLN A 259 8.11 13.11 -22.32
C GLN A 259 7.38 14.30 -21.71
N ILE A 260 7.51 14.48 -20.41
CA ILE A 260 6.95 15.61 -19.66
C ILE A 260 8.12 16.42 -19.11
N LEU A 261 8.21 17.70 -19.50
CA LEU A 261 9.28 18.62 -19.14
C LEU A 261 8.73 19.87 -18.41
N GLY A 262 9.58 20.51 -17.61
CA GLY A 262 9.28 21.79 -16.97
C GLY A 262 8.43 21.68 -15.71
N LYS A 263 7.67 22.73 -15.38
CA LYS A 263 6.80 22.72 -14.20
C LYS A 263 5.57 21.87 -14.43
N LEU A 264 5.16 21.09 -13.43
CA LEU A 264 3.96 20.26 -13.55
C LEU A 264 2.67 21.09 -13.76
N THR A 265 2.62 22.31 -13.23
CA THR A 265 1.50 23.25 -13.44
C THR A 265 1.48 23.84 -14.85
N ALA A 266 2.59 23.79 -15.57
CA ALA A 266 2.75 24.31 -16.91
C ALA A 266 3.75 23.46 -17.72
N PRO A 267 3.44 22.19 -17.99
CA PRO A 267 4.38 21.27 -18.62
C PRO A 267 4.58 21.56 -20.10
N THR A 268 5.74 21.16 -20.58
CA THR A 268 5.99 20.89 -21.98
C THR A 268 5.83 19.40 -22.21
N ILE A 269 4.97 19.00 -23.13
CA ILE A 269 4.71 17.59 -23.44
C ILE A 269 5.20 17.31 -24.87
N ASN A 270 6.16 16.41 -24.98
CA ASN A 270 6.59 15.82 -26.24
C ASN A 270 5.94 14.45 -26.38
N THR A 271 5.37 14.16 -27.52
CA THR A 271 4.69 12.87 -27.73
C THR A 271 4.84 12.37 -29.17
N ASP A 272 5.02 11.06 -29.31
CA ASP A 272 4.96 10.31 -30.56
C ASP A 272 4.32 8.97 -30.24
N LEU A 273 2.99 8.93 -30.28
CA LEU A 273 2.17 7.78 -29.89
C LEU A 273 1.30 7.31 -31.04
N THR A 274 1.25 6.02 -31.23
CA THR A 274 0.29 5.34 -32.10
C THR A 274 -0.70 4.56 -31.22
N VAL A 275 -1.98 4.85 -31.40
CA VAL A 275 -3.09 4.20 -30.68
C VAL A 275 -3.94 3.45 -31.69
N GLN A 276 -4.35 2.21 -31.41
CA GLN A 276 -5.23 1.43 -32.27
C GLN A 276 -6.27 0.67 -31.46
N GLY A 277 -7.52 0.73 -31.92
CA GLY A 277 -8.63 -0.01 -31.35
C GLY A 277 -8.86 0.29 -29.86
N LEU A 278 -8.60 1.53 -29.42
CA LEU A 278 -8.79 1.90 -28.03
C LEU A 278 -10.27 1.90 -27.68
N HIS A 279 -10.61 1.16 -26.65
CA HIS A 279 -11.92 1.15 -26.01
C HIS A 279 -11.73 1.32 -24.51
N PHE A 280 -12.40 2.32 -23.92
CA PHE A 280 -12.37 2.58 -22.49
C PHE A 280 -13.53 3.46 -22.05
N GLN A 281 -14.34 2.99 -21.12
CA GLN A 281 -15.45 3.75 -20.51
C GLN A 281 -16.34 4.50 -21.52
N GLY A 282 -16.72 3.83 -22.62
CA GLY A 282 -17.57 4.40 -23.66
C GLY A 282 -16.83 5.26 -24.69
N LEU A 283 -15.52 5.40 -24.58
CA LEU A 283 -14.65 5.96 -25.61
C LEU A 283 -14.21 4.85 -26.55
N ASP A 284 -14.47 5.02 -27.84
CA ASP A 284 -13.97 4.16 -28.91
C ASP A 284 -13.14 5.00 -29.89
N LEU A 285 -11.97 4.49 -30.25
CA LEU A 285 -11.05 5.13 -31.18
C LEU A 285 -10.37 4.06 -32.04
N SER A 286 -10.69 4.03 -33.33
CA SER A 286 -10.13 3.01 -34.21
C SER A 286 -8.64 3.15 -34.40
N LYS A 287 -8.18 4.37 -34.62
CA LYS A 287 -6.76 4.69 -34.76
C LYS A 287 -6.50 6.14 -34.42
N ALA A 288 -5.38 6.42 -33.76
CA ALA A 288 -4.84 7.76 -33.66
C ALA A 288 -3.32 7.74 -33.76
N LEU A 289 -2.79 8.77 -34.42
CA LEU A 289 -1.39 9.17 -34.38
C LEU A 289 -1.33 10.50 -33.65
N ILE A 290 -0.64 10.55 -32.52
CA ILE A 290 -0.51 11.73 -31.69
C ILE A 290 0.96 12.10 -31.67
N LYS A 291 1.34 13.14 -32.39
CA LYS A 291 2.74 13.56 -32.53
C LYS A 291 2.86 15.06 -32.38
N GLY A 292 3.79 15.48 -31.53
CA GLY A 292 4.07 16.91 -31.42
C GLY A 292 4.68 17.31 -30.10
N ASN A 293 4.77 18.62 -29.96
CA ASN A 293 5.26 19.31 -28.78
C ASN A 293 4.23 20.36 -28.37
N VAL A 294 3.80 20.31 -27.12
CA VAL A 294 2.89 21.30 -26.54
C VAL A 294 3.55 21.94 -25.33
N VAL A 295 3.68 23.27 -25.35
CA VAL A 295 4.17 24.10 -24.25
C VAL A 295 3.01 24.85 -23.65
N SER A 296 2.84 24.77 -22.34
CA SER A 296 1.64 25.32 -21.66
C SER A 296 1.77 26.77 -21.23
N GLU A 297 2.98 27.32 -21.08
CA GLU A 297 3.22 28.71 -20.62
C GLU A 297 4.19 29.49 -21.54
N PRO A 298 4.05 30.84 -21.62
CA PRO A 298 3.05 31.75 -21.03
C PRO A 298 1.70 31.72 -21.76
N GLN A 299 1.62 31.03 -22.86
CA GLN A 299 0.43 30.74 -23.65
C GLN A 299 0.60 29.34 -24.21
N VAL A 300 -0.46 28.58 -24.31
CA VAL A 300 -0.42 27.27 -24.96
C VAL A 300 0.09 27.45 -26.38
N LYS A 301 1.27 26.92 -26.64
CA LYS A 301 1.95 26.96 -27.96
C LYS A 301 2.44 25.56 -28.27
N GLY A 302 2.46 25.23 -29.52
CA GLY A 302 3.02 23.97 -30.01
C GLY A 302 2.35 23.49 -31.26
N GLU A 303 2.91 22.47 -31.84
CA GLU A 303 2.32 21.72 -32.94
C GLU A 303 1.96 20.34 -32.41
N LEU A 304 0.67 20.07 -32.33
CA LEU A 304 0.15 18.73 -32.02
C LEU A 304 -0.62 18.23 -33.24
N THR A 305 -0.05 17.30 -33.95
CA THR A 305 -0.76 16.59 -35.01
C THR A 305 -1.51 15.42 -34.37
N VAL A 306 -2.83 15.46 -34.43
CA VAL A 306 -3.70 14.35 -34.05
C VAL A 306 -4.44 13.91 -35.29
N LYS A 307 -4.06 12.75 -35.82
CA LYS A 307 -4.80 12.08 -36.88
C LYS A 307 -5.58 10.95 -36.25
N ALA A 308 -6.90 11.09 -36.22
CA ALA A 308 -7.74 10.07 -35.60
C ALA A 308 -8.86 9.61 -36.54
N GLU A 309 -9.15 8.32 -36.49
CA GLU A 309 -10.17 7.68 -37.30
C GLU A 309 -11.26 7.10 -36.39
N ASN A 310 -12.53 7.35 -36.72
CA ASN A 310 -13.69 6.80 -36.04
C ASN A 310 -13.65 6.99 -34.50
N PHE A 311 -13.58 8.23 -34.08
CA PHE A 311 -13.72 8.59 -32.67
C PHE A 311 -15.20 8.56 -32.27
N ARG A 312 -15.54 7.88 -31.19
CA ARG A 312 -16.86 7.84 -30.58
C ARG A 312 -16.73 8.01 -29.06
N TYR A 313 -17.59 8.81 -28.49
CA TYR A 313 -17.75 8.89 -27.04
C TYR A 313 -19.25 8.84 -26.68
N GLY A 314 -19.63 7.73 -26.04
CA GLY A 314 -21.04 7.40 -25.81
C GLY A 314 -21.83 7.35 -27.13
N ASP A 315 -23.09 7.71 -27.03
CA ASP A 315 -24.00 7.80 -28.21
C ASP A 315 -24.02 9.17 -28.87
N SER A 316 -23.46 10.19 -28.22
CA SER A 316 -23.65 11.60 -28.56
C SER A 316 -22.57 12.19 -29.47
N ILE A 317 -21.33 11.67 -29.40
CA ILE A 317 -20.21 12.21 -30.18
C ILE A 317 -19.67 11.12 -31.11
N LYS A 318 -19.75 11.41 -32.42
CA LYS A 318 -19.22 10.54 -33.48
C LYS A 318 -18.46 11.39 -34.49
N LEU A 319 -17.17 11.19 -34.62
CA LEU A 319 -16.30 11.88 -35.57
C LEU A 319 -15.58 10.84 -36.43
N HIS A 320 -15.69 10.96 -37.75
CA HIS A 320 -15.10 9.97 -38.65
C HIS A 320 -13.61 10.18 -38.89
N ASN A 321 -13.20 11.40 -39.11
CA ASN A 321 -11.79 11.79 -39.26
C ASN A 321 -11.53 13.08 -38.53
N ILE A 322 -10.40 13.13 -37.82
CA ILE A 322 -9.85 14.32 -37.19
C ILE A 322 -8.43 14.49 -37.73
N ASP A 323 -8.17 15.62 -38.33
CA ASP A 323 -6.84 16.07 -38.79
C ASP A 323 -6.47 17.36 -38.09
#